data_e1934959458c8321d02054f1d2d95d74
#
_entry.id   e1934959458c8321d02054f1d2d95d74
#
_cell.length_a   1.000
_cell.length_b   1.000
_cell.length_c   1.000
_cell.angle_alpha   90.00
_cell.angle_beta   90.00
_cell.angle_gamma   90.00
#
_symmetry.space_group_name_H-M   'P 1'
#
loop_
_entity.id
_entity.type
_entity.pdbx_description
1 polymer ?
#
loop_
_entity_poly.entity_id
_entity_poly.type
_entity_poly.pdbx_seq_one_letter_code
_entity_poly.pdbx_strand_id
1 'polypeptide(L)'
;MKKQLGFLIIALFFVHTLFADLTINIIQGVNKPYPIAVVPFGNDVKNAWQVPNGVSGIIAQDLTNSGRFANLPVSQMPATPTDVINFNWQQWNNANTGIEYAVVGNITPGTVPNTYTVTFSLLSLLSNQPLIGQQFSNVPRDQLRLLGHQISDVIYQTITGKPGYFRTRLAYVEVFNSTTAKGTWELVVSDYDGFNPHVLLKQSAEPIASPNWSPDGSTLAYVSYINNRQAIFTISLTTGQRHIIANFPGTNSAPAFSPDGQSMAMALSGSDTTDASDIYVMNLKTRQLTRYTDFGSNTSPNWSPDGKTLVFNSDRGGSPQIYSLDLASKSATRLSYTGVNNYDPVFTPDGKNLIIMTQQTAGGPIQLASLNLASNAINIITSGQLDKSPSVAPNGDMIVYANYDSAHGILAETTLDGTVQIKLPATDGTVQSPAWSPFLN
;
A
#
# COMPACT_ATOMS: atom_id res chain seq x y z
N MET A 1 87.02 -5.39 35.34
CA MET A 1 85.81 -5.97 35.84
C MET A 1 84.62 -5.17 35.27
N LYS A 2 84.01 -5.62 34.15
CA LYS A 2 82.87 -4.96 33.52
C LYS A 2 81.61 -5.77 33.87
N LYS A 3 80.72 -5.18 34.66
CA LYS A 3 79.39 -5.75 34.94
C LYS A 3 78.48 -5.47 33.70
N GLN A 4 78.03 -6.52 33.05
CA GLN A 4 76.97 -6.44 32.04
C GLN A 4 75.61 -6.46 32.74
N LEU A 5 74.84 -5.42 32.54
CA LEU A 5 73.47 -5.30 33.05
C LEU A 5 72.54 -5.82 31.91
N GLY A 6 71.96 -7.01 32.09
CA GLY A 6 71.02 -7.57 31.17
C GLY A 6 69.66 -6.88 31.32
N PHE A 7 69.19 -6.23 30.31
CA PHE A 7 67.83 -5.68 30.19
C PHE A 7 66.89 -6.82 29.79
N LEU A 8 65.98 -7.20 30.66
CA LEU A 8 64.90 -8.14 30.42
C LEU A 8 63.75 -7.35 29.83
N ILE A 9 63.54 -7.47 28.50
CA ILE A 9 62.37 -6.89 27.82
C ILE A 9 61.21 -7.86 28.03
N ILE A 10 60.28 -7.50 28.94
CA ILE A 10 58.97 -8.18 29.07
C ILE A 10 58.07 -7.66 27.94
N ALA A 11 57.89 -8.45 26.88
CA ALA A 11 56.90 -8.21 25.88
C ALA A 11 55.51 -8.49 26.45
N LEU A 12 54.76 -7.46 26.80
CA LEU A 12 53.33 -7.54 27.09
C LEU A 12 52.58 -7.83 25.78
N PHE A 13 52.21 -9.08 25.59
CA PHE A 13 51.20 -9.43 24.56
C PHE A 13 49.84 -8.92 25.02
N PHE A 14 49.39 -7.78 24.50
CA PHE A 14 47.98 -7.42 24.55
C PHE A 14 47.21 -8.39 23.68
N VAL A 15 46.59 -9.39 24.27
CA VAL A 15 45.55 -10.19 23.62
C VAL A 15 44.36 -9.26 23.45
N HIS A 16 44.24 -8.64 22.31
CA HIS A 16 42.96 -8.03 21.87
C HIS A 16 42.00 -9.19 21.64
N THR A 17 41.12 -9.44 22.62
CA THR A 17 39.92 -10.22 22.39
C THR A 17 39.07 -9.40 21.40
N LEU A 18 39.16 -9.75 20.12
CA LEU A 18 38.14 -9.40 19.12
C LEU A 18 36.83 -10.01 19.61
N PHE A 19 36.06 -9.24 20.35
CA PHE A 19 34.64 -9.47 20.42
C PHE A 19 34.15 -9.22 19.00
N ALA A 20 33.94 -10.27 18.21
CA ALA A 20 33.07 -10.21 17.07
C ALA A 20 31.70 -9.83 17.66
N ASP A 21 31.33 -8.56 17.56
CA ASP A 21 29.95 -8.14 17.68
C ASP A 21 29.20 -8.91 16.59
N LEU A 22 28.54 -9.98 17.05
CA LEU A 22 27.54 -10.66 16.25
C LEU A 22 26.40 -9.66 16.12
N THR A 23 26.51 -8.76 15.16
CA THR A 23 25.38 -7.99 14.67
C THR A 23 24.48 -9.03 13.98
N ILE A 24 23.62 -9.65 14.77
CA ILE A 24 22.44 -10.30 14.24
C ILE A 24 21.60 -9.13 13.70
N ASN A 25 21.82 -8.77 12.45
CA ASN A 25 20.77 -8.18 11.67
C ASN A 25 19.67 -9.24 11.64
N ILE A 26 18.73 -9.14 12.54
CA ILE A 26 17.41 -9.69 12.36
C ILE A 26 16.85 -8.85 11.20
N ILE A 27 17.22 -9.22 9.98
CA ILE A 27 16.35 -9.11 8.81
C ILE A 27 15.09 -9.72 9.36
N GLN A 28 14.03 -8.90 9.53
CA GLN A 28 12.73 -9.30 10.08
C GLN A 28 12.50 -10.73 9.66
N GLY A 29 12.45 -11.64 10.65
CA GLY A 29 12.46 -13.05 10.34
C GLY A 29 11.42 -13.26 9.28
N VAL A 30 11.75 -13.94 8.20
CA VAL A 30 10.81 -14.33 7.15
C VAL A 30 9.64 -14.93 7.90
N ASN A 31 8.58 -14.14 8.11
CA ASN A 31 7.41 -14.61 8.83
C ASN A 31 6.87 -15.73 7.97
N LYS A 32 7.12 -16.97 8.41
CA LYS A 32 6.61 -18.15 7.71
C LYS A 32 5.10 -17.93 7.56
N PRO A 33 4.57 -17.98 6.35
CA PRO A 33 3.14 -17.76 6.15
C PRO A 33 2.34 -18.75 7.00
N TYR A 34 1.23 -18.30 7.59
CA TYR A 34 0.33 -19.17 8.36
C TYR A 34 -0.29 -20.21 7.44
N PRO A 35 -0.05 -21.52 7.67
CA PRO A 35 -0.63 -22.56 6.84
C PRO A 35 -2.14 -22.66 7.11
N ILE A 36 -2.96 -22.44 6.09
CA ILE A 36 -4.42 -22.40 6.18
C ILE A 36 -5.06 -23.24 5.07
N ALA A 37 -6.23 -23.80 5.33
CA ALA A 37 -7.08 -24.39 4.31
C ALA A 37 -8.41 -23.64 4.25
N VAL A 38 -8.67 -22.93 3.16
CA VAL A 38 -10.00 -22.38 2.88
C VAL A 38 -10.79 -23.44 2.13
N VAL A 39 -11.65 -24.15 2.84
CA VAL A 39 -12.48 -25.23 2.28
C VAL A 39 -13.57 -24.61 1.40
N PRO A 40 -13.86 -25.18 0.21
CA PRO A 40 -14.97 -24.71 -0.60
C PRO A 40 -16.27 -24.71 0.21
N PHE A 41 -16.95 -23.58 0.25
CA PHE A 41 -18.21 -23.45 1.00
C PHE A 41 -19.31 -24.32 0.38
N GLY A 42 -20.17 -24.87 1.22
CA GLY A 42 -21.36 -25.57 0.75
C GLY A 42 -22.26 -24.63 -0.04
N ASN A 43 -22.77 -25.08 -1.20
CA ASN A 43 -23.61 -24.31 -2.11
C ASN A 43 -23.01 -22.96 -2.54
N ASP A 44 -21.69 -22.87 -2.64
CA ASP A 44 -21.00 -21.63 -3.00
C ASP A 44 -21.47 -21.12 -4.36
N VAL A 45 -21.75 -19.82 -4.43
CA VAL A 45 -22.24 -19.14 -5.64
C VAL A 45 -21.08 -18.89 -6.58
N LYS A 46 -20.81 -19.89 -7.43
CA LYS A 46 -19.74 -19.83 -8.44
C LYS A 46 -20.23 -19.22 -9.76
N ASN A 47 -19.30 -18.76 -10.57
CA ASN A 47 -19.57 -18.24 -11.91
C ASN A 47 -20.57 -17.05 -11.97
N ALA A 48 -20.80 -16.39 -10.82
CA ALA A 48 -21.44 -15.09 -10.82
C ALA A 48 -20.38 -14.03 -11.19
N TRP A 49 -20.79 -13.01 -11.96
CA TRP A 49 -19.90 -11.94 -12.43
C TRP A 49 -19.04 -11.34 -11.29
N GLN A 50 -19.59 -11.19 -10.10
CA GLN A 50 -18.90 -10.59 -8.95
C GLN A 50 -18.14 -11.60 -8.08
N VAL A 51 -18.43 -12.89 -8.19
CA VAL A 51 -17.80 -13.96 -7.40
C VAL A 51 -17.43 -15.15 -8.30
N PRO A 52 -16.54 -14.95 -9.30
CA PRO A 52 -16.26 -15.98 -10.32
C PRO A 52 -15.77 -17.31 -9.70
N ASN A 53 -15.03 -17.25 -8.59
CA ASN A 53 -14.51 -18.41 -7.86
C ASN A 53 -15.33 -18.77 -6.62
N GLY A 54 -16.49 -18.10 -6.40
CA GLY A 54 -17.29 -18.21 -5.18
C GLY A 54 -16.73 -17.41 -4.02
N VAL A 55 -17.49 -17.30 -2.93
CA VAL A 55 -17.08 -16.57 -1.72
C VAL A 55 -15.84 -17.19 -1.09
N SER A 56 -15.76 -18.52 -0.99
CA SER A 56 -14.58 -19.22 -0.48
C SER A 56 -13.35 -18.99 -1.34
N GLY A 57 -13.52 -18.87 -2.67
CA GLY A 57 -12.43 -18.57 -3.59
C GLY A 57 -11.85 -17.15 -3.41
N ILE A 58 -12.71 -16.15 -3.13
CA ILE A 58 -12.28 -14.80 -2.80
C ILE A 58 -11.46 -14.81 -1.51
N ILE A 59 -11.96 -15.48 -0.45
CA ILE A 59 -11.26 -15.60 0.83
C ILE A 59 -9.87 -16.25 0.63
N ALA A 60 -9.81 -17.34 -0.13
CA ALA A 60 -8.55 -18.04 -0.40
C ALA A 60 -7.55 -17.14 -1.13
N GLN A 61 -8.03 -16.37 -2.10
CA GLN A 61 -7.19 -15.46 -2.88
C GLN A 61 -6.70 -14.28 -2.04
N ASP A 62 -7.57 -13.62 -1.28
CA ASP A 62 -7.23 -12.50 -0.39
C ASP A 62 -6.11 -12.90 0.58
N LEU A 63 -6.32 -14.01 1.28
CA LEU A 63 -5.36 -14.49 2.28
C LEU A 63 -4.02 -14.86 1.63
N THR A 64 -4.04 -15.54 0.48
CA THR A 64 -2.82 -15.90 -0.26
C THR A 64 -2.07 -14.66 -0.75
N ASN A 65 -2.79 -13.71 -1.37
CA ASN A 65 -2.21 -12.49 -1.93
C ASN A 65 -1.58 -11.60 -0.87
N SER A 66 -2.09 -11.66 0.37
CA SER A 66 -1.49 -10.91 1.49
C SER A 66 -0.05 -11.34 1.84
N GLY A 67 0.42 -12.49 1.33
CA GLY A 67 1.71 -13.08 1.68
C GLY A 67 1.80 -13.59 3.12
N ARG A 68 0.74 -13.40 3.92
CA ARG A 68 0.70 -13.85 5.31
C ARG A 68 0.21 -15.28 5.48
N PHE A 69 -0.41 -15.84 4.44
CA PHE A 69 -1.01 -17.16 4.49
C PHE A 69 -0.54 -18.04 3.34
N ALA A 70 -0.32 -19.32 3.65
CA ALA A 70 -0.08 -20.37 2.67
C ALA A 70 -1.35 -21.24 2.59
N ASN A 71 -2.17 -21.02 1.55
CA ASN A 71 -3.43 -21.74 1.40
C ASN A 71 -3.18 -23.13 0.80
N LEU A 72 -3.73 -24.18 1.46
CA LEU A 72 -3.67 -25.55 0.98
C LEU A 72 -4.58 -25.71 -0.25
N PRO A 73 -4.07 -26.20 -1.40
CA PRO A 73 -4.90 -26.49 -2.56
C PRO A 73 -6.03 -27.49 -2.22
N VAL A 74 -7.21 -27.27 -2.77
CA VAL A 74 -8.40 -28.14 -2.51
C VAL A 74 -8.13 -29.61 -2.81
N SER A 75 -7.32 -29.91 -3.84
CA SER A 75 -6.93 -31.26 -4.21
C SER A 75 -6.08 -31.99 -3.16
N GLN A 76 -5.48 -31.26 -2.23
CA GLN A 76 -4.66 -31.79 -1.14
C GLN A 76 -5.42 -31.84 0.21
N MET A 77 -6.64 -31.32 0.24
CA MET A 77 -7.46 -31.35 1.44
C MET A 77 -7.98 -32.76 1.73
N PRO A 78 -7.94 -33.23 2.99
CA PRO A 78 -8.38 -34.59 3.35
C PRO A 78 -9.91 -34.76 3.23
N ALA A 79 -10.66 -33.66 3.31
CA ALA A 79 -12.10 -33.61 3.17
C ALA A 79 -12.55 -32.18 2.88
N THR A 80 -13.82 -32.00 2.49
CA THR A 80 -14.43 -30.68 2.22
C THR A 80 -15.68 -30.46 3.09
N PRO A 81 -15.56 -30.45 4.45
CA PRO A 81 -16.69 -30.17 5.34
C PRO A 81 -17.17 -28.72 5.16
N THR A 82 -18.47 -28.52 5.31
CA THR A 82 -19.12 -27.22 5.14
C THR A 82 -19.50 -26.52 6.45
N ASP A 83 -19.28 -27.19 7.55
CA ASP A 83 -19.57 -26.68 8.90
C ASP A 83 -18.69 -27.37 9.96
N VAL A 84 -18.73 -26.85 11.19
CA VAL A 84 -17.93 -27.36 12.32
C VAL A 84 -18.39 -28.75 12.80
N ILE A 85 -19.69 -29.05 12.68
CA ILE A 85 -20.26 -30.31 13.18
C ILE A 85 -19.72 -31.48 12.36
N ASN A 86 -19.60 -31.29 11.06
CA ASN A 86 -19.10 -32.29 10.13
C ASN A 86 -17.58 -32.28 9.97
N PHE A 87 -16.88 -31.41 10.71
CA PHE A 87 -15.42 -31.32 10.65
C PHE A 87 -14.76 -32.45 11.45
N ASN A 88 -14.14 -33.38 10.77
CA ASN A 88 -13.44 -34.51 11.41
C ASN A 88 -12.01 -34.10 11.79
N TRP A 89 -11.81 -33.64 13.03
CA TRP A 89 -10.51 -33.20 13.57
C TRP A 89 -9.41 -34.24 13.43
N GLN A 90 -9.74 -35.54 13.72
CA GLN A 90 -8.74 -36.60 13.63
C GLN A 90 -8.29 -36.84 12.19
N GLN A 91 -9.20 -36.80 11.22
CA GLN A 91 -8.87 -36.92 9.80
C GLN A 91 -7.93 -35.83 9.34
N TRP A 92 -8.22 -34.58 9.73
CA TRP A 92 -7.42 -33.40 9.34
C TRP A 92 -6.05 -33.41 10.01
N ASN A 93 -5.95 -33.76 11.29
CA ASN A 93 -4.66 -33.86 12.01
C ASN A 93 -3.77 -35.00 11.49
N ASN A 94 -4.39 -36.14 11.12
CA ASN A 94 -3.66 -37.30 10.62
C ASN A 94 -3.23 -37.16 9.14
N ALA A 95 -3.80 -36.22 8.40
CA ALA A 95 -3.50 -36.03 6.98
C ALA A 95 -2.09 -35.49 6.69
N ASN A 96 -1.35 -35.08 7.73
CA ASN A 96 0.03 -34.59 7.66
C ASN A 96 0.23 -33.44 6.66
N THR A 97 -0.80 -32.59 6.48
CA THR A 97 -0.80 -31.46 5.54
C THR A 97 0.01 -30.27 6.05
N GLY A 98 0.34 -30.25 7.35
CA GLY A 98 1.04 -29.16 8.00
C GLY A 98 0.22 -27.88 8.20
N ILE A 99 -1.10 -27.89 7.94
CA ILE A 99 -1.96 -26.73 8.16
C ILE A 99 -2.25 -26.52 9.64
N GLU A 100 -2.38 -25.26 10.02
CA GLU A 100 -2.69 -24.83 11.39
C GLU A 100 -4.12 -24.36 11.53
N TYR A 101 -4.71 -23.87 10.44
CA TYR A 101 -6.05 -23.29 10.41
C TYR A 101 -6.89 -23.88 9.27
N ALA A 102 -8.19 -23.95 9.48
CA ALA A 102 -9.16 -24.27 8.42
C ALA A 102 -10.35 -23.30 8.47
N VAL A 103 -10.84 -22.92 7.29
CA VAL A 103 -12.06 -22.13 7.14
C VAL A 103 -13.09 -23.01 6.49
N VAL A 104 -14.23 -23.18 7.14
CA VAL A 104 -15.38 -23.92 6.63
C VAL A 104 -16.59 -23.00 6.56
N GLY A 105 -17.50 -23.22 5.64
CA GLY A 105 -18.67 -22.37 5.51
C GLY A 105 -19.75 -22.96 4.60
N ASN A 106 -20.92 -22.34 4.65
CA ASN A 106 -22.07 -22.73 3.85
C ASN A 106 -22.89 -21.52 3.42
N ILE A 107 -23.49 -21.59 2.26
CA ILE A 107 -24.36 -20.57 1.69
C ILE A 107 -25.75 -21.19 1.47
N THR A 108 -26.79 -20.58 2.01
CA THR A 108 -28.17 -20.99 1.84
C THR A 108 -29.01 -19.82 1.33
N PRO A 109 -30.15 -20.07 0.67
CA PRO A 109 -31.08 -18.98 0.34
C PRO A 109 -31.47 -18.20 1.61
N GLY A 110 -31.52 -16.88 1.50
CA GLY A 110 -32.02 -16.00 2.55
C GLY A 110 -33.54 -16.06 2.68
N THR A 111 -34.04 -15.40 3.70
CA THR A 111 -35.50 -15.26 3.90
C THR A 111 -36.13 -14.22 2.99
N VAL A 112 -35.34 -13.33 2.43
CA VAL A 112 -35.72 -12.33 1.43
C VAL A 112 -35.35 -12.84 0.03
N PRO A 113 -36.21 -12.73 -0.99
CA PRO A 113 -35.88 -13.14 -2.35
C PRO A 113 -34.58 -12.52 -2.86
N ASN A 114 -33.79 -13.29 -3.62
CA ASN A 114 -32.49 -12.90 -4.18
C ASN A 114 -31.40 -12.53 -3.13
N THR A 115 -31.58 -12.98 -1.91
CA THR A 115 -30.56 -12.87 -0.85
C THR A 115 -30.07 -14.24 -0.41
N TYR A 116 -28.96 -14.24 0.31
CA TYR A 116 -28.30 -15.43 0.83
C TYR A 116 -27.98 -15.28 2.32
N THR A 117 -27.99 -16.38 3.03
CA THR A 117 -27.41 -16.51 4.37
C THR A 117 -26.06 -17.21 4.22
N VAL A 118 -25.00 -16.57 4.65
CA VAL A 118 -23.64 -17.09 4.61
C VAL A 118 -23.16 -17.33 6.03
N THR A 119 -22.74 -18.56 6.32
CA THR A 119 -22.09 -18.91 7.58
C THR A 119 -20.65 -19.29 7.32
N PHE A 120 -19.75 -18.90 8.22
CA PHE A 120 -18.38 -19.38 8.19
C PHE A 120 -17.86 -19.64 9.61
N SER A 121 -16.86 -20.49 9.72
CA SER A 121 -16.09 -20.71 10.95
C SER A 121 -14.62 -20.84 10.62
N LEU A 122 -13.78 -20.15 11.40
CA LEU A 122 -12.34 -20.32 11.42
C LEU A 122 -12.00 -21.31 12.54
N LEU A 123 -11.28 -22.36 12.20
CA LEU A 123 -10.91 -23.46 13.09
C LEU A 123 -9.40 -23.46 13.31
N SER A 124 -8.96 -23.77 14.53
CA SER A 124 -7.56 -24.04 14.84
C SER A 124 -7.33 -25.53 15.00
N LEU A 125 -6.49 -26.11 14.14
CA LEU A 125 -6.05 -27.50 14.27
C LEU A 125 -5.07 -27.69 15.42
N LEU A 126 -4.37 -26.62 15.82
CA LEU A 126 -3.44 -26.64 16.95
C LEU A 126 -4.16 -26.87 18.30
N SER A 127 -5.35 -26.29 18.44
CA SER A 127 -6.16 -26.38 19.67
C SER A 127 -7.39 -27.30 19.53
N ASN A 128 -7.67 -27.80 18.32
CA ASN A 128 -8.84 -28.59 17.96
C ASN A 128 -10.18 -27.95 18.34
N GLN A 129 -10.29 -26.64 18.08
CA GLN A 129 -11.52 -25.90 18.39
C GLN A 129 -11.76 -24.75 17.40
N PRO A 130 -13.01 -24.28 17.26
CA PRO A 130 -13.30 -23.07 16.51
C PRO A 130 -12.74 -21.86 17.25
N LEU A 131 -12.13 -20.92 16.48
CA LEU A 131 -11.68 -19.63 16.97
C LEU A 131 -12.76 -18.57 16.86
N ILE A 132 -13.48 -18.56 15.74
CA ILE A 132 -14.58 -17.65 15.48
C ILE A 132 -15.58 -18.30 14.50
N GLY A 133 -16.85 -17.98 14.67
CA GLY A 133 -17.92 -18.31 13.74
C GLY A 133 -18.89 -17.16 13.62
N GLN A 134 -19.32 -16.85 12.40
CA GLN A 134 -20.29 -15.79 12.13
C GLN A 134 -21.31 -16.21 11.08
N GLN A 135 -22.48 -15.57 11.15
CA GLN A 135 -23.55 -15.71 10.19
C GLN A 135 -23.97 -14.33 9.68
N PHE A 136 -24.08 -14.21 8.37
CA PHE A 136 -24.58 -13.02 7.67
C PHE A 136 -25.89 -13.41 6.97
N SER A 137 -27.01 -12.82 7.39
CA SER A 137 -28.34 -13.16 6.87
C SER A 137 -28.80 -12.14 5.85
N ASN A 138 -29.54 -12.63 4.83
CA ASN A 138 -30.14 -11.81 3.78
C ASN A 138 -29.14 -10.93 3.02
N VAL A 139 -27.94 -11.44 2.75
CA VAL A 139 -26.93 -10.77 1.95
C VAL A 139 -27.37 -10.74 0.48
N PRO A 140 -27.52 -9.58 -0.14
CA PRO A 140 -27.82 -9.48 -1.57
C PRO A 140 -26.72 -10.13 -2.42
N ARG A 141 -27.10 -10.66 -3.58
CA ARG A 141 -26.14 -11.35 -4.46
C ARG A 141 -24.95 -10.49 -4.88
N ASP A 142 -25.18 -9.22 -5.12
CA ASP A 142 -24.18 -8.21 -5.50
C ASP A 142 -23.25 -7.81 -4.35
N GLN A 143 -23.59 -8.18 -3.10
CA GLN A 143 -22.77 -7.93 -1.91
C GLN A 143 -21.93 -9.16 -1.51
N LEU A 144 -22.08 -10.31 -2.17
CA LEU A 144 -21.34 -11.52 -1.81
C LEU A 144 -19.83 -11.37 -1.96
N ARG A 145 -19.37 -10.58 -2.94
CA ARG A 145 -17.95 -10.30 -3.10
C ARG A 145 -17.41 -9.49 -1.92
N LEU A 146 -18.08 -8.39 -1.58
CA LEU A 146 -17.71 -7.56 -0.44
C LEU A 146 -17.74 -8.36 0.87
N LEU A 147 -18.70 -9.28 1.01
CA LEU A 147 -18.75 -10.19 2.15
C LEU A 147 -17.55 -11.14 2.20
N GLY A 148 -17.09 -11.66 1.04
CA GLY A 148 -15.86 -12.44 0.96
C GLY A 148 -14.67 -11.67 1.54
N HIS A 149 -14.45 -10.44 1.11
CA HIS A 149 -13.43 -9.53 1.64
C HIS A 149 -13.61 -9.23 3.14
N GLN A 150 -14.86 -9.08 3.60
CA GLN A 150 -15.15 -8.89 5.02
C GLN A 150 -14.78 -10.11 5.86
N ILE A 151 -15.05 -11.31 5.37
CA ILE A 151 -14.65 -12.55 6.03
C ILE A 151 -13.13 -12.67 6.05
N SER A 152 -12.47 -12.32 4.96
CA SER A 152 -11.00 -12.26 4.89
C SER A 152 -10.40 -11.30 5.91
N ASP A 153 -10.98 -10.10 6.09
CA ASP A 153 -10.57 -9.14 7.13
C ASP A 153 -10.66 -9.74 8.52
N VAL A 154 -11.78 -10.43 8.83
CA VAL A 154 -12.00 -11.06 10.13
C VAL A 154 -10.99 -12.18 10.39
N ILE A 155 -10.74 -13.05 9.41
CA ILE A 155 -9.76 -14.14 9.50
C ILE A 155 -8.36 -13.55 9.70
N TYR A 156 -8.00 -12.58 8.87
CA TYR A 156 -6.71 -11.89 8.92
C TYR A 156 -6.45 -11.31 10.31
N GLN A 157 -7.40 -10.54 10.82
CA GLN A 157 -7.29 -9.91 12.14
C GLN A 157 -7.22 -10.95 13.27
N THR A 158 -8.02 -12.01 13.19
CA THR A 158 -8.05 -13.06 14.23
C THR A 158 -6.71 -13.77 14.36
N ILE A 159 -6.02 -14.02 13.24
CA ILE A 159 -4.76 -14.78 13.23
C ILE A 159 -3.55 -13.86 13.41
N THR A 160 -3.52 -12.70 12.76
CA THR A 160 -2.35 -11.82 12.74
C THR A 160 -2.37 -10.74 13.83
N GLY A 161 -3.54 -10.45 14.41
CA GLY A 161 -3.76 -9.33 15.33
C GLY A 161 -3.81 -7.95 14.66
N LYS A 162 -3.60 -7.86 13.34
CA LYS A 162 -3.69 -6.61 12.57
C LYS A 162 -5.03 -6.52 11.83
N PRO A 163 -5.58 -5.32 11.61
CA PRO A 163 -6.75 -5.16 10.76
C PRO A 163 -6.49 -5.69 9.35
N GLY A 164 -7.47 -6.38 8.77
CA GLY A 164 -7.45 -6.70 7.34
C GLY A 164 -7.67 -5.44 6.50
N TYR A 165 -7.28 -5.48 5.22
CA TYR A 165 -7.38 -4.35 4.29
C TYR A 165 -8.22 -4.66 3.05
N PHE A 166 -8.84 -5.84 3.02
CA PHE A 166 -9.49 -6.38 1.82
C PHE A 166 -10.77 -5.63 1.42
N ARG A 167 -11.37 -4.82 2.31
CA ARG A 167 -12.49 -3.93 1.98
C ARG A 167 -12.08 -2.50 1.60
N THR A 168 -10.80 -2.25 1.46
CA THR A 168 -10.31 -0.95 0.99
C THR A 168 -10.45 -0.81 -0.53
N ARG A 169 -10.12 0.36 -1.07
CA ARG A 169 -10.22 0.68 -2.50
C ARG A 169 -8.92 1.26 -3.03
N LEU A 170 -8.74 1.16 -4.33
CA LEU A 170 -7.69 1.85 -5.07
C LEU A 170 -8.29 2.96 -5.91
N ALA A 171 -7.64 4.13 -5.92
CA ALA A 171 -7.87 5.14 -6.94
C ALA A 171 -6.65 5.20 -7.84
N TYR A 172 -6.83 5.33 -9.14
CA TYR A 172 -5.74 5.43 -10.11
C TYR A 172 -6.17 6.21 -11.34
N VAL A 173 -5.20 6.61 -12.14
CA VAL A 173 -5.46 7.25 -13.42
C VAL A 173 -5.18 6.24 -14.53
N GLU A 174 -6.14 6.08 -15.43
CA GLU A 174 -6.01 5.28 -16.64
C GLU A 174 -5.90 6.19 -17.86
N VAL A 175 -4.88 5.97 -18.68
CA VAL A 175 -4.53 6.85 -19.80
C VAL A 175 -4.61 6.09 -21.11
N PHE A 176 -5.40 6.62 -22.04
CA PHE A 176 -5.59 6.10 -23.39
C PHE A 176 -5.04 7.07 -24.42
N ASN A 177 -4.37 6.54 -25.46
CA ASN A 177 -3.88 7.34 -26.60
C ASN A 177 -3.04 8.57 -26.21
N SER A 178 -2.19 8.44 -25.19
CA SER A 178 -1.37 9.54 -24.60
C SER A 178 -0.42 10.24 -25.61
N THR A 179 -0.10 9.57 -26.71
CA THR A 179 0.81 10.09 -27.76
C THR A 179 0.13 11.04 -28.75
N THR A 180 -1.17 11.25 -28.64
CA THR A 180 -1.94 12.12 -29.53
C THR A 180 -2.52 13.32 -28.78
N ALA A 181 -2.82 14.40 -29.52
CA ALA A 181 -3.56 15.53 -28.97
C ALA A 181 -4.99 15.18 -28.49
N LYS A 182 -5.40 13.91 -28.66
CA LYS A 182 -6.69 13.34 -28.25
C LYS A 182 -6.54 12.33 -27.12
N GLY A 183 -5.47 12.39 -26.33
CA GLY A 183 -5.32 11.56 -25.15
C GLY A 183 -6.54 11.65 -24.24
N THR A 184 -6.91 10.55 -23.63
CA THR A 184 -8.02 10.48 -22.67
C THR A 184 -7.49 9.99 -21.34
N TRP A 185 -7.87 10.68 -20.27
CA TRP A 185 -7.53 10.35 -18.90
C TRP A 185 -8.80 10.03 -18.12
N GLU A 186 -8.78 8.95 -17.40
CA GLU A 186 -9.87 8.52 -16.54
C GLU A 186 -9.38 8.40 -15.10
N LEU A 187 -10.08 9.05 -14.16
CA LEU A 187 -9.90 8.82 -12.72
C LEU A 187 -10.80 7.66 -12.34
N VAL A 188 -10.22 6.56 -11.94
CA VAL A 188 -10.90 5.30 -11.67
C VAL A 188 -10.78 4.94 -10.19
N VAL A 189 -11.82 4.34 -9.64
CA VAL A 189 -11.81 3.68 -8.32
C VAL A 189 -12.24 2.24 -8.49
N SER A 190 -11.48 1.32 -7.88
CA SER A 190 -11.78 -0.12 -7.86
C SER A 190 -11.75 -0.67 -6.43
N ASP A 191 -12.17 -1.92 -6.26
CA ASP A 191 -11.83 -2.70 -5.07
C ASP A 191 -10.30 -2.83 -4.95
N TYR A 192 -9.78 -3.18 -3.77
CA TYR A 192 -8.34 -3.23 -3.53
C TYR A 192 -7.59 -4.14 -4.52
N ASP A 193 -8.24 -5.19 -5.01
CA ASP A 193 -7.68 -6.18 -5.93
C ASP A 193 -7.90 -5.83 -7.43
N GLY A 194 -8.28 -4.58 -7.72
CA GLY A 194 -8.53 -4.08 -9.08
C GLY A 194 -9.88 -4.47 -9.67
N PHE A 195 -10.72 -5.21 -8.95
CA PHE A 195 -12.06 -5.56 -9.41
C PHE A 195 -13.04 -4.37 -9.33
N ASN A 196 -14.18 -4.47 -10.00
CA ASN A 196 -15.22 -3.45 -10.02
C ASN A 196 -14.70 -2.04 -10.32
N PRO A 197 -13.92 -1.82 -11.38
CA PRO A 197 -13.43 -0.48 -11.73
C PRO A 197 -14.61 0.44 -12.05
N HIS A 198 -14.60 1.63 -11.48
CA HIS A 198 -15.61 2.65 -11.65
C HIS A 198 -14.98 3.98 -12.08
N VAL A 199 -15.33 4.47 -13.27
CA VAL A 199 -14.80 5.74 -13.76
C VAL A 199 -15.55 6.89 -13.08
N LEU A 200 -14.84 7.64 -12.22
CA LEU A 200 -15.38 8.81 -11.54
C LEU A 200 -15.34 10.06 -12.43
N LEU A 201 -14.31 10.17 -13.25
CA LEU A 201 -14.09 11.32 -14.12
C LEU A 201 -13.35 10.86 -15.37
N LYS A 202 -13.84 11.36 -16.53
CA LYS A 202 -13.21 11.17 -17.83
C LYS A 202 -12.95 12.52 -18.47
N GLN A 203 -11.72 12.75 -18.91
CA GLN A 203 -11.29 13.98 -19.58
C GLN A 203 -10.52 13.67 -20.86
N SER A 204 -10.77 14.48 -21.89
CA SER A 204 -10.04 14.41 -23.16
C SER A 204 -9.15 15.64 -23.30
N ALA A 205 -7.89 15.43 -23.70
CA ALA A 205 -6.85 16.45 -23.86
C ALA A 205 -6.42 17.19 -22.57
N GLU A 206 -6.99 16.84 -21.42
CA GLU A 206 -6.63 17.42 -20.12
C GLU A 206 -6.15 16.31 -19.18
N PRO A 207 -4.85 16.23 -18.87
CA PRO A 207 -4.32 15.21 -17.98
C PRO A 207 -4.97 15.24 -16.60
N ILE A 208 -5.10 14.03 -16.01
CA ILE A 208 -5.42 13.82 -14.60
C ILE A 208 -4.20 13.17 -13.97
N ALA A 209 -3.84 13.57 -12.74
CA ALA A 209 -2.70 13.01 -12.03
C ALA A 209 -2.86 13.08 -10.51
N SER A 210 -2.02 12.32 -9.80
CA SER A 210 -1.81 12.40 -8.35
C SER A 210 -3.10 12.35 -7.53
N PRO A 211 -3.96 11.34 -7.68
CA PRO A 211 -5.10 11.16 -6.80
C PRO A 211 -4.61 10.93 -5.37
N ASN A 212 -5.33 11.52 -4.39
CA ASN A 212 -5.05 11.37 -2.96
C ASN A 212 -6.36 11.33 -2.18
N TRP A 213 -6.52 10.33 -1.34
CA TRP A 213 -7.72 10.12 -0.55
C TRP A 213 -7.81 11.06 0.65
N SER A 214 -9.00 11.55 0.95
CA SER A 214 -9.29 12.13 2.26
C SER A 214 -9.26 11.04 3.34
N PRO A 215 -8.90 11.37 4.60
CA PRO A 215 -8.77 10.37 5.67
C PRO A 215 -10.06 9.61 5.99
N ASP A 216 -11.22 10.20 5.69
CA ASP A 216 -12.54 9.56 5.84
C ASP A 216 -12.97 8.73 4.63
N GLY A 217 -12.15 8.68 3.57
CA GLY A 217 -12.44 7.93 2.35
C GLY A 217 -13.58 8.48 1.49
N SER A 218 -14.14 9.66 1.80
CA SER A 218 -15.30 10.21 1.10
C SER A 218 -14.96 11.05 -0.14
N THR A 219 -13.71 11.51 -0.23
CA THR A 219 -13.28 12.50 -1.21
C THR A 219 -11.91 12.13 -1.78
N LEU A 220 -11.70 12.39 -3.09
CA LEU A 220 -10.39 12.36 -3.73
C LEU A 220 -9.95 13.77 -4.09
N ALA A 221 -8.71 14.14 -3.73
CA ALA A 221 -8.00 15.23 -4.35
C ALA A 221 -7.27 14.71 -5.59
N TYR A 222 -7.11 15.53 -6.61
CA TYR A 222 -6.38 15.19 -7.82
C TYR A 222 -5.93 16.45 -8.55
N VAL A 223 -4.94 16.31 -9.41
CA VAL A 223 -4.47 17.37 -10.31
C VAL A 223 -5.16 17.23 -11.66
N SER A 224 -5.60 18.35 -12.22
CA SER A 224 -6.05 18.44 -13.60
C SER A 224 -5.81 19.87 -14.12
N TYR A 225 -6.43 20.25 -15.23
CA TYR A 225 -6.14 21.51 -15.90
C TYR A 225 -7.38 22.42 -15.97
N ILE A 226 -7.13 23.73 -15.94
CA ILE A 226 -8.09 24.78 -16.27
C ILE A 226 -7.37 25.77 -17.20
N ASN A 227 -7.87 25.96 -18.41
CA ASN A 227 -7.27 26.87 -19.39
C ASN A 227 -5.75 26.63 -19.57
N ASN A 228 -5.36 25.36 -19.73
CA ASN A 228 -3.98 24.89 -19.88
C ASN A 228 -3.07 25.14 -18.65
N ARG A 229 -3.63 25.41 -17.47
CA ARG A 229 -2.86 25.51 -16.21
C ARG A 229 -3.26 24.39 -15.25
N GLN A 230 -2.28 23.84 -14.59
CA GLN A 230 -2.52 22.85 -13.54
C GLN A 230 -3.30 23.48 -12.39
N ALA A 231 -4.27 22.73 -11.89
CA ALA A 231 -5.06 23.07 -10.72
C ALA A 231 -5.31 21.82 -9.89
N ILE A 232 -5.48 21.99 -8.58
CA ILE A 232 -5.86 20.93 -7.67
C ILE A 232 -7.36 20.98 -7.46
N PHE A 233 -7.99 19.83 -7.63
CA PHE A 233 -9.41 19.63 -7.42
C PHE A 233 -9.67 18.63 -6.31
N THR A 234 -10.88 18.66 -5.79
CA THR A 234 -11.47 17.53 -5.05
C THR A 234 -12.73 17.07 -5.75
N ILE A 235 -13.04 15.77 -5.62
CA ILE A 235 -14.28 15.14 -6.09
C ILE A 235 -14.87 14.28 -4.96
N SER A 236 -16.15 14.49 -4.67
CA SER A 236 -16.90 13.66 -3.72
C SER A 236 -17.26 12.32 -4.38
N LEU A 237 -16.97 11.22 -3.72
CA LEU A 237 -17.28 9.88 -4.23
C LEU A 237 -18.77 9.57 -4.19
N THR A 238 -19.51 10.23 -3.30
CA THR A 238 -20.95 10.01 -3.17
C THR A 238 -21.76 10.83 -4.17
N THR A 239 -21.36 12.08 -4.39
CA THR A 239 -22.17 13.02 -5.20
C THR A 239 -21.57 13.32 -6.57
N GLY A 240 -20.29 12.97 -6.80
CA GLY A 240 -19.54 13.38 -7.97
C GLY A 240 -19.23 14.88 -8.05
N GLN A 241 -19.59 15.66 -7.01
CA GLN A 241 -19.37 17.10 -7.00
C GLN A 241 -17.89 17.43 -6.93
N ARG A 242 -17.45 18.36 -7.78
CA ARG A 242 -16.05 18.80 -7.90
C ARG A 242 -15.87 20.20 -7.33
N HIS A 243 -14.75 20.43 -6.66
CA HIS A 243 -14.35 21.74 -6.16
C HIS A 243 -12.90 22.03 -6.50
N ILE A 244 -12.58 23.29 -6.81
CA ILE A 244 -11.21 23.75 -7.00
C ILE A 244 -10.63 24.06 -5.62
N ILE A 245 -9.49 23.42 -5.32
CA ILE A 245 -8.73 23.67 -4.10
C ILE A 245 -7.60 24.69 -4.33
N ALA A 246 -6.83 24.53 -5.39
CA ALA A 246 -5.75 25.45 -5.74
C ALA A 246 -5.72 25.68 -7.26
N ASN A 247 -5.61 26.94 -7.66
CA ASN A 247 -5.44 27.39 -9.04
C ASN A 247 -4.58 28.67 -9.04
N PHE A 248 -3.41 28.56 -8.41
CA PHE A 248 -2.43 29.65 -8.34
C PHE A 248 -1.64 29.74 -9.65
N PRO A 249 -1.03 30.90 -9.95
CA PRO A 249 -0.08 30.99 -11.05
C PRO A 249 1.03 29.93 -10.92
N GLY A 250 1.50 29.40 -12.06
CA GLY A 250 2.53 28.35 -12.08
C GLY A 250 1.96 26.95 -11.85
N THR A 251 2.80 26.06 -11.32
CA THR A 251 2.45 24.65 -11.04
C THR A 251 1.60 24.52 -9.77
N ASN A 252 0.57 23.70 -9.83
CA ASN A 252 -0.24 23.29 -8.69
C ASN A 252 -0.30 21.76 -8.73
N SER A 253 0.44 21.08 -7.85
CA SER A 253 0.64 19.61 -7.96
C SER A 253 0.74 18.91 -6.62
N ALA A 254 0.71 17.57 -6.67
CA ALA A 254 0.95 16.66 -5.57
C ALA A 254 0.15 16.99 -4.29
N PRO A 255 -1.19 17.04 -4.36
CA PRO A 255 -2.02 17.26 -3.18
C PRO A 255 -1.89 16.09 -2.20
N ALA A 256 -1.81 16.38 -0.90
CA ALA A 256 -1.80 15.41 0.17
C ALA A 256 -2.65 15.91 1.35
N PHE A 257 -3.74 15.21 1.66
CA PHE A 257 -4.56 15.51 2.84
C PHE A 257 -3.77 15.25 4.13
N SER A 258 -3.92 16.12 5.12
CA SER A 258 -3.44 15.84 6.46
C SER A 258 -4.23 14.68 7.11
N PRO A 259 -3.65 13.94 8.08
CA PRO A 259 -4.34 12.83 8.73
C PRO A 259 -5.66 13.19 9.42
N ASP A 260 -5.80 14.44 9.86
CA ASP A 260 -7.03 14.97 10.45
C ASP A 260 -8.03 15.54 9.42
N GLY A 261 -7.65 15.55 8.12
CA GLY A 261 -8.47 16.06 7.03
C GLY A 261 -8.70 17.59 7.03
N GLN A 262 -8.04 18.34 7.92
CA GLN A 262 -8.28 19.78 8.03
C GLN A 262 -7.36 20.61 7.12
N SER A 263 -6.26 20.03 6.67
CA SER A 263 -5.26 20.69 5.84
C SER A 263 -4.90 19.87 4.61
N MET A 264 -4.31 20.54 3.63
CA MET A 264 -3.73 19.90 2.44
C MET A 264 -2.34 20.45 2.18
N ALA A 265 -1.35 19.57 2.12
CA ALA A 265 -0.04 19.90 1.62
C ALA A 265 -0.05 19.80 0.09
N MET A 266 0.74 20.65 -0.59
CA MET A 266 0.83 20.69 -2.04
C MET A 266 2.16 21.31 -2.48
N ALA A 267 2.55 21.02 -3.70
CA ALA A 267 3.70 21.68 -4.34
C ALA A 267 3.19 22.76 -5.28
N LEU A 268 3.62 24.01 -5.05
CA LEU A 268 3.27 25.19 -5.86
C LEU A 268 4.54 25.88 -6.35
N SER A 269 4.56 26.27 -7.63
CA SER A 269 5.56 27.22 -8.13
C SER A 269 4.94 28.62 -8.28
N GLY A 270 5.76 29.65 -8.20
CA GLY A 270 5.31 31.02 -8.47
C GLY A 270 5.14 31.29 -9.97
N SER A 271 4.63 32.51 -10.29
CA SER A 271 4.53 32.98 -11.69
C SER A 271 5.88 33.34 -12.28
N ASP A 272 6.93 33.39 -11.47
CA ASP A 272 8.26 33.75 -11.92
C ASP A 272 8.97 32.55 -12.57
N THR A 273 9.73 32.81 -13.56
CA THR A 273 10.37 31.93 -14.55
C THR A 273 11.33 30.86 -14.02
N THR A 274 11.39 30.64 -12.72
CA THR A 274 12.09 29.50 -12.12
C THR A 274 11.07 28.38 -11.93
N ASP A 275 11.24 27.27 -12.61
CA ASP A 275 10.38 26.07 -12.52
C ASP A 275 10.44 25.38 -11.13
N ALA A 276 11.05 26.02 -10.14
CA ALA A 276 11.18 25.52 -8.78
C ALA A 276 9.84 25.57 -8.04
N SER A 277 9.43 24.44 -7.49
CA SER A 277 8.24 24.32 -6.65
C SER A 277 8.62 24.34 -5.19
N ASP A 278 7.70 24.85 -4.35
CA ASP A 278 7.80 24.82 -2.88
C ASP A 278 6.64 24.08 -2.26
N ILE A 279 6.87 23.58 -1.04
CA ILE A 279 5.83 22.95 -0.25
C ILE A 279 5.02 24.01 0.47
N TYR A 280 3.73 23.96 0.25
CA TYR A 280 2.71 24.78 0.93
C TYR A 280 1.73 23.89 1.67
N VAL A 281 1.18 24.41 2.75
CA VAL A 281 0.05 23.81 3.46
C VAL A 281 -1.11 24.81 3.48
N MET A 282 -2.26 24.33 3.04
CA MET A 282 -3.51 25.09 3.06
C MET A 282 -4.44 24.55 4.14
N ASN A 283 -4.96 25.41 5.01
CA ASN A 283 -6.09 25.06 5.83
C ASN A 283 -7.36 25.03 4.97
N LEU A 284 -8.01 23.88 4.88
CA LEU A 284 -9.13 23.68 3.94
C LEU A 284 -10.39 24.46 4.29
N LYS A 285 -10.59 24.79 5.58
CA LYS A 285 -11.74 25.56 6.05
C LYS A 285 -11.54 27.06 5.83
N THR A 286 -10.39 27.61 6.24
CA THR A 286 -10.11 29.05 6.17
C THR A 286 -9.49 29.48 4.86
N ARG A 287 -8.99 28.54 4.06
CA ARG A 287 -8.24 28.75 2.79
C ARG A 287 -6.91 29.48 3.02
N GLN A 288 -6.46 29.60 4.26
CA GLN A 288 -5.15 30.18 4.57
C GLN A 288 -4.05 29.25 4.04
N LEU A 289 -3.14 29.84 3.23
CA LEU A 289 -1.99 29.18 2.62
C LEU A 289 -0.70 29.60 3.33
N THR A 290 0.11 28.63 3.72
CA THR A 290 1.43 28.86 4.37
C THR A 290 2.52 28.17 3.59
N ARG A 291 3.58 28.92 3.22
CA ARG A 291 4.79 28.39 2.61
C ARG A 291 5.73 27.81 3.65
N TYR A 292 6.28 26.63 3.38
CA TYR A 292 7.16 25.90 4.30
C TYR A 292 8.58 25.69 3.77
N THR A 293 8.79 25.78 2.44
CA THR A 293 10.13 25.70 1.82
C THR A 293 10.37 26.89 0.91
N ASP A 294 11.63 27.26 0.69
CA ASP A 294 12.04 28.42 -0.09
C ASP A 294 13.35 28.22 -0.86
N PHE A 295 13.89 26.99 -0.88
CA PHE A 295 15.15 26.68 -1.54
C PHE A 295 15.11 25.32 -2.24
N GLY A 296 15.58 25.28 -3.49
CA GLY A 296 15.53 24.11 -4.38
C GLY A 296 14.12 23.85 -4.91
N SER A 297 13.98 22.86 -5.78
CA SER A 297 12.66 22.37 -6.22
C SER A 297 12.15 21.31 -5.28
N ASN A 298 10.97 21.51 -4.69
CA ASN A 298 10.39 20.69 -3.64
C ASN A 298 9.04 20.15 -4.11
N THR A 299 8.86 18.82 -4.10
CA THR A 299 7.67 18.16 -4.64
C THR A 299 7.26 16.97 -3.80
N SER A 300 6.10 16.37 -4.12
CA SER A 300 5.58 15.12 -3.53
C SER A 300 5.54 15.14 -1.99
N PRO A 301 4.89 16.14 -1.35
CA PRO A 301 4.74 16.12 0.09
C PRO A 301 3.87 14.96 0.55
N ASN A 302 4.26 14.33 1.67
CA ASN A 302 3.47 13.31 2.34
C ASN A 302 3.51 13.50 3.86
N TRP A 303 2.39 13.32 4.53
CA TRP A 303 2.24 13.57 5.96
C TRP A 303 2.71 12.40 6.81
N SER A 304 3.38 12.69 7.92
CA SER A 304 3.56 11.69 8.98
C SER A 304 2.20 11.30 9.59
N PRO A 305 2.04 10.06 10.09
CA PRO A 305 0.77 9.61 10.67
C PRO A 305 0.28 10.49 11.84
N ASP A 306 1.18 11.15 12.55
CA ASP A 306 0.85 12.07 13.66
C ASP A 306 0.57 13.51 13.20
N GLY A 307 0.71 13.80 11.91
CA GLY A 307 0.43 15.10 11.31
C GLY A 307 1.43 16.21 11.66
N LYS A 308 2.57 15.91 12.28
CA LYS A 308 3.55 16.93 12.71
C LYS A 308 4.67 17.19 11.74
N THR A 309 4.92 16.23 10.85
CA THR A 309 6.04 16.26 9.91
C THR A 309 5.52 16.01 8.50
N LEU A 310 6.12 16.66 7.52
CA LEU A 310 6.02 16.29 6.11
C LEU A 310 7.32 15.63 5.67
N VAL A 311 7.23 14.66 4.75
CA VAL A 311 8.36 14.24 3.93
C VAL A 311 8.12 14.69 2.50
N PHE A 312 9.18 14.97 1.78
CA PHE A 312 9.10 15.47 0.41
C PHE A 312 10.40 15.17 -0.32
N ASN A 313 10.42 15.23 -1.63
CA ASN A 313 11.66 15.21 -2.38
C ASN A 313 12.12 16.61 -2.75
N SER A 314 13.44 16.82 -2.71
CA SER A 314 14.07 18.10 -3.02
C SER A 314 15.42 17.90 -3.69
N ASP A 315 15.73 18.78 -4.64
CA ASP A 315 17.01 18.83 -5.34
C ASP A 315 18.02 19.81 -4.69
N ARG A 316 17.71 20.37 -3.52
CA ARG A 316 18.54 21.34 -2.79
C ARG A 316 19.98 20.87 -2.52
N GLY A 317 20.21 19.56 -2.55
CA GLY A 317 21.52 18.94 -2.41
C GLY A 317 22.20 18.59 -3.74
N GLY A 318 21.68 19.06 -4.88
CA GLY A 318 22.20 18.84 -6.24
C GLY A 318 21.45 17.76 -7.04
N SER A 319 20.92 16.74 -6.39
CA SER A 319 20.06 15.73 -7.01
C SER A 319 18.84 15.47 -6.11
N PRO A 320 17.72 14.97 -6.68
CA PRO A 320 16.52 14.70 -5.90
C PRO A 320 16.77 13.68 -4.78
N GLN A 321 16.47 14.08 -3.55
CA GLN A 321 16.62 13.29 -2.33
C GLN A 321 15.42 13.51 -1.41
N ILE A 322 15.24 12.61 -0.46
CA ILE A 322 14.15 12.68 0.52
C ILE A 322 14.57 13.55 1.70
N TYR A 323 13.69 14.46 2.06
CA TYR A 323 13.82 15.36 3.21
C TYR A 323 12.58 15.23 4.11
N SER A 324 12.77 15.43 5.41
CA SER A 324 11.69 15.68 6.37
C SER A 324 11.60 17.18 6.66
N LEU A 325 10.40 17.64 6.97
CA LEU A 325 10.09 19.02 7.37
C LEU A 325 9.27 18.98 8.65
N ASP A 326 9.82 19.47 9.75
CA ASP A 326 9.07 19.71 10.97
C ASP A 326 8.21 20.97 10.82
N LEU A 327 6.89 20.83 11.01
CA LEU A 327 5.95 21.91 10.73
C LEU A 327 5.98 23.02 11.79
N ALA A 328 6.40 22.74 13.00
CA ALA A 328 6.46 23.71 14.08
C ALA A 328 7.70 24.62 13.94
N SER A 329 8.87 24.01 13.70
CA SER A 329 10.14 24.75 13.55
C SER A 329 10.42 25.19 12.12
N LYS A 330 9.72 24.64 11.12
CA LYS A 330 9.96 24.77 9.68
C LYS A 330 11.36 24.32 9.25
N SER A 331 11.97 23.42 10.01
CA SER A 331 13.30 22.89 9.76
C SER A 331 13.23 21.70 8.81
N ALA A 332 14.02 21.71 7.75
CA ALA A 332 14.13 20.60 6.80
C ALA A 332 15.43 19.82 7.04
N THR A 333 15.33 18.49 7.11
CA THR A 333 16.46 17.57 7.33
C THR A 333 16.49 16.52 6.23
N ARG A 334 17.67 16.24 5.66
CA ARG A 334 17.85 15.18 4.66
C ARG A 334 17.75 13.80 5.32
N LEU A 335 17.04 12.88 4.66
CA LEU A 335 16.83 11.50 5.11
C LEU A 335 17.52 10.46 4.23
N SER A 336 17.64 10.70 2.91
CA SER A 336 18.27 9.75 1.98
C SER A 336 19.68 10.19 1.61
N TYR A 337 20.65 9.26 1.74
CA TYR A 337 22.08 9.51 1.50
C TYR A 337 22.68 8.55 0.47
N THR A 338 21.96 7.48 0.11
CA THR A 338 22.37 6.49 -0.89
C THR A 338 21.43 6.55 -2.10
N GLY A 339 21.93 6.09 -3.24
CA GLY A 339 21.24 6.24 -4.53
C GLY A 339 21.50 7.60 -5.19
N VAL A 340 21.45 7.61 -6.52
CA VAL A 340 21.64 8.84 -7.30
C VAL A 340 20.44 9.76 -7.13
N ASN A 341 19.23 9.18 -7.19
CA ASN A 341 17.98 9.91 -7.04
C ASN A 341 17.02 9.13 -6.15
N ASN A 342 16.25 9.85 -5.34
CA ASN A 342 15.16 9.31 -4.52
C ASN A 342 13.93 10.21 -4.62
N TYR A 343 12.74 9.62 -4.81
CA TYR A 343 11.50 10.35 -5.11
C TYR A 343 10.30 9.78 -4.35
N ASP A 344 9.20 10.52 -4.36
CA ASP A 344 7.83 10.14 -3.96
C ASP A 344 7.78 9.39 -2.61
N PRO A 345 8.21 10.02 -1.51
CA PRO A 345 8.20 9.40 -0.20
C PRO A 345 6.77 9.23 0.33
N VAL A 346 6.45 8.04 0.84
CA VAL A 346 5.17 7.72 1.49
C VAL A 346 5.44 7.06 2.84
N PHE A 347 4.88 7.59 3.93
CA PHE A 347 5.01 6.97 5.24
C PHE A 347 4.34 5.60 5.31
N THR A 348 4.97 4.66 6.00
CA THR A 348 4.24 3.50 6.53
C THR A 348 3.34 3.95 7.68
N PRO A 349 2.15 3.30 7.90
CA PRO A 349 1.20 3.74 8.93
C PRO A 349 1.76 3.75 10.36
N ASP A 350 2.79 2.97 10.64
CA ASP A 350 3.49 2.96 11.93
C ASP A 350 4.52 4.10 12.09
N GLY A 351 4.72 4.89 11.04
CA GLY A 351 5.64 6.04 11.01
C GLY A 351 7.13 5.68 11.10
N LYS A 352 7.50 4.40 10.97
CA LYS A 352 8.90 3.97 11.15
C LYS A 352 9.72 3.96 9.86
N ASN A 353 9.05 3.79 8.73
CA ASN A 353 9.69 3.72 7.42
C ASN A 353 8.98 4.64 6.42
N LEU A 354 9.70 4.96 5.36
CA LEU A 354 9.13 5.51 4.13
C LEU A 354 9.26 4.48 3.02
N ILE A 355 8.24 4.39 2.18
CA ILE A 355 8.37 3.76 0.87
C ILE A 355 8.72 4.85 -0.12
N ILE A 356 9.76 4.63 -0.90
CA ILE A 356 10.30 5.60 -1.85
C ILE A 356 10.52 4.96 -3.21
N MET A 357 10.57 5.78 -4.24
CA MET A 357 11.18 5.40 -5.51
C MET A 357 12.65 5.73 -5.45
N THR A 358 13.52 4.79 -5.82
CA THR A 358 14.97 4.98 -5.79
C THR A 358 15.61 4.57 -7.09
N GLN A 359 16.60 5.36 -7.52
CA GLN A 359 17.52 5.03 -8.60
C GLN A 359 18.91 4.93 -8.01
N GLN A 360 19.46 3.72 -7.89
CA GLN A 360 20.72 3.49 -7.21
C GLN A 360 21.94 3.90 -8.05
N THR A 361 21.84 3.76 -9.38
CA THR A 361 22.91 4.10 -10.32
C THR A 361 22.37 4.98 -11.43
N ALA A 362 23.19 5.88 -11.97
CA ALA A 362 22.80 6.74 -13.07
C ALA A 362 22.38 5.90 -14.30
N GLY A 363 21.18 6.17 -14.84
CA GLY A 363 20.61 5.42 -15.95
C GLY A 363 20.14 4.00 -15.59
N GLY A 364 20.24 3.60 -14.32
CA GLY A 364 19.75 2.32 -13.81
C GLY A 364 18.23 2.33 -13.59
N PRO A 365 17.66 1.19 -13.14
CA PRO A 365 16.23 1.05 -12.90
C PRO A 365 15.76 2.00 -11.79
N ILE A 366 14.49 2.39 -11.87
CA ILE A 366 13.77 3.06 -10.78
C ILE A 366 12.90 2.02 -10.11
N GLN A 367 13.17 1.74 -8.85
CA GLN A 367 12.59 0.67 -8.07
C GLN A 367 11.97 1.21 -6.78
N LEU A 368 11.06 0.46 -6.19
CA LEU A 368 10.57 0.77 -4.85
C LEU A 368 11.57 0.29 -3.81
N ALA A 369 11.71 1.08 -2.76
CA ALA A 369 12.55 0.75 -1.62
C ALA A 369 11.91 1.23 -0.31
N SER A 370 12.27 0.59 0.79
CA SER A 370 11.99 1.08 2.14
C SER A 370 13.19 1.88 2.66
N LEU A 371 12.93 3.09 3.17
CA LEU A 371 13.89 3.92 3.89
C LEU A 371 13.53 3.89 5.38
N ASN A 372 14.39 3.30 6.19
CA ASN A 372 14.20 3.24 7.64
C ASN A 372 14.57 4.58 8.29
N LEU A 373 13.64 5.19 9.04
CA LEU A 373 13.82 6.53 9.60
C LEU A 373 14.79 6.61 10.78
N ALA A 374 15.04 5.49 11.48
CA ALA A 374 15.98 5.45 12.58
C ALA A 374 17.43 5.28 12.13
N SER A 375 17.68 4.51 11.06
CA SER A 375 19.02 4.18 10.56
C SER A 375 19.38 4.84 9.24
N ASN A 376 18.43 5.44 8.53
CA ASN A 376 18.52 5.93 7.15
C ASN A 376 18.94 4.85 6.13
N ALA A 377 18.77 3.58 6.48
CA ALA A 377 19.06 2.46 5.58
C ALA A 377 17.98 2.35 4.51
N ILE A 378 18.40 2.13 3.26
CA ILE A 378 17.52 1.90 2.10
C ILE A 378 17.61 0.44 1.70
N ASN A 379 16.46 -0.26 1.68
CA ASN A 379 16.33 -1.65 1.23
C ASN A 379 15.42 -1.72 0.00
N ILE A 380 15.92 -2.27 -1.10
CA ILE A 380 15.15 -2.43 -2.34
C ILE A 380 14.06 -3.47 -2.13
N ILE A 381 12.84 -3.15 -2.59
CA ILE A 381 11.64 -4.00 -2.47
C ILE A 381 11.32 -4.67 -3.81
N THR A 382 11.38 -3.91 -4.92
CA THR A 382 11.01 -4.42 -6.24
C THR A 382 12.22 -4.61 -7.15
N SER A 383 12.07 -5.45 -8.18
CA SER A 383 13.10 -5.75 -9.17
C SER A 383 12.77 -5.24 -10.58
N GLY A 384 11.68 -4.47 -10.73
CA GLY A 384 11.25 -3.90 -12.01
C GLY A 384 12.24 -2.88 -12.59
N GLN A 385 12.06 -2.55 -13.86
CA GLN A 385 12.84 -1.51 -14.53
C GLN A 385 12.34 -0.11 -14.22
N LEU A 386 11.03 0.03 -14.06
CA LEU A 386 10.40 1.32 -13.81
C LEU A 386 9.12 1.13 -12.98
N ASP A 387 9.27 1.21 -11.67
CA ASP A 387 8.20 1.15 -10.68
C ASP A 387 7.94 2.53 -10.10
N LYS A 388 6.69 3.00 -10.15
CA LYS A 388 6.34 4.38 -9.81
C LYS A 388 5.16 4.50 -8.87
N SER A 389 5.12 5.66 -8.20
CA SER A 389 3.98 6.15 -7.41
C SER A 389 3.50 5.12 -6.38
N PRO A 390 4.35 4.73 -5.42
CA PRO A 390 3.96 3.81 -4.38
C PRO A 390 2.86 4.41 -3.48
N SER A 391 1.92 3.56 -3.06
CA SER A 391 0.94 3.89 -2.02
C SER A 391 0.77 2.70 -1.08
N VAL A 392 0.79 2.96 0.23
CA VAL A 392 0.82 1.92 1.26
C VAL A 392 -0.59 1.62 1.74
N ALA A 393 -0.92 0.34 1.90
CA ALA A 393 -2.17 -0.10 2.51
C ALA A 393 -2.31 0.42 3.95
N PRO A 394 -3.53 0.72 4.43
CA PRO A 394 -3.71 1.37 5.73
C PRO A 394 -3.29 0.51 6.93
N ASN A 395 -3.14 -0.82 6.78
CA ASN A 395 -2.56 -1.69 7.81
C ASN A 395 -1.02 -1.82 7.72
N GLY A 396 -0.41 -1.27 6.67
CA GLY A 396 1.04 -1.26 6.47
C GLY A 396 1.64 -2.56 5.94
N ASP A 397 0.86 -3.50 5.43
CA ASP A 397 1.39 -4.79 4.97
C ASP A 397 1.61 -4.89 3.45
N MET A 398 0.95 -4.03 2.67
CA MET A 398 1.03 -4.04 1.21
C MET A 398 1.33 -2.65 0.64
N ILE A 399 1.88 -2.63 -0.56
CA ILE A 399 2.14 -1.44 -1.38
C ILE A 399 1.49 -1.66 -2.74
N VAL A 400 0.67 -0.72 -3.21
CA VAL A 400 0.25 -0.65 -4.61
C VAL A 400 1.15 0.32 -5.35
N TYR A 401 1.45 0.04 -6.62
CA TYR A 401 2.31 0.87 -7.47
C TYR A 401 1.99 0.68 -8.96
N ALA A 402 2.49 1.58 -9.79
CA ALA A 402 2.43 1.45 -11.24
C ALA A 402 3.74 0.82 -11.75
N ASN A 403 3.65 -0.37 -12.35
CA ASN A 403 4.78 -1.08 -12.95
C ASN A 403 4.80 -0.88 -14.46
N TYR A 404 5.95 -0.48 -15.00
CA TYR A 404 6.18 -0.17 -16.42
C TYR A 404 7.22 -1.09 -17.07
N ASP A 405 7.24 -2.37 -16.69
CA ASP A 405 8.12 -3.37 -17.34
C ASP A 405 7.66 -3.71 -18.77
N SER A 406 6.45 -3.31 -19.14
CA SER A 406 5.88 -3.40 -20.48
C SER A 406 5.65 -2.01 -21.08
N ALA A 407 5.19 -1.95 -22.33
CA ALA A 407 4.86 -0.70 -23.01
C ALA A 407 3.73 0.10 -22.33
N HIS A 408 2.95 -0.56 -21.48
CA HIS A 408 1.84 0.02 -20.73
C HIS A 408 2.08 -0.13 -19.24
N GLY A 409 1.86 0.93 -18.46
CA GLY A 409 1.83 0.86 -17.01
C GLY A 409 0.64 -0.01 -16.55
N ILE A 410 0.89 -0.90 -15.61
CA ILE A 410 -0.13 -1.74 -14.98
C ILE A 410 -0.15 -1.52 -13.48
N LEU A 411 -1.29 -1.78 -12.84
CA LEU A 411 -1.35 -1.88 -11.38
C LEU A 411 -0.62 -3.13 -10.91
N ALA A 412 0.22 -2.95 -9.90
CA ALA A 412 0.88 -4.05 -9.23
C ALA A 412 0.87 -3.83 -7.72
N GLU A 413 0.92 -4.91 -6.97
CA GLU A 413 1.05 -4.90 -5.52
C GLU A 413 2.26 -5.69 -5.07
N THR A 414 2.83 -5.31 -3.94
CA THR A 414 3.90 -6.05 -3.28
C THR A 414 3.80 -5.94 -1.77
N THR A 415 4.28 -6.97 -1.06
CA THR A 415 4.52 -6.86 0.39
C THR A 415 5.68 -5.90 0.68
N LEU A 416 5.76 -5.36 1.90
CA LEU A 416 6.83 -4.45 2.29
C LEU A 416 8.24 -5.06 2.20
N ASP A 417 8.35 -6.38 2.27
CA ASP A 417 9.60 -7.13 2.13
C ASP A 417 9.87 -7.62 0.69
N GLY A 418 8.95 -7.35 -0.24
CA GLY A 418 9.08 -7.73 -1.65
C GLY A 418 8.91 -9.24 -1.93
N THR A 419 8.51 -10.05 -0.94
CA THR A 419 8.38 -11.52 -1.08
C THR A 419 7.20 -11.93 -1.93
N VAL A 420 6.15 -11.13 -1.97
CA VAL A 420 4.97 -11.33 -2.84
C VAL A 420 4.85 -10.15 -3.78
N GLN A 421 4.71 -10.43 -5.07
CA GLN A 421 4.45 -9.44 -6.11
C GLN A 421 3.27 -9.92 -6.96
N ILE A 422 2.27 -9.07 -7.11
CA ILE A 422 1.02 -9.39 -7.78
C ILE A 422 0.78 -8.35 -8.88
N LYS A 423 0.42 -8.82 -10.07
CA LYS A 423 -0.13 -7.96 -11.12
C LYS A 423 -1.64 -8.00 -11.00
N LEU A 424 -2.25 -6.85 -10.79
CA LEU A 424 -3.71 -6.74 -10.75
C LEU A 424 -4.32 -6.90 -12.15
N PRO A 425 -5.63 -7.15 -12.27
CA PRO A 425 -6.29 -7.30 -13.56
C PRO A 425 -5.89 -6.21 -14.54
N ALA A 426 -5.58 -6.62 -15.77
CA ALA A 426 -5.16 -5.70 -16.82
C ALA A 426 -6.31 -4.73 -17.16
N THR A 427 -5.95 -3.47 -17.31
CA THR A 427 -6.79 -2.43 -17.90
C THR A 427 -6.41 -2.23 -19.36
N ASP A 428 -7.30 -1.63 -20.17
CA ASP A 428 -7.02 -1.35 -21.58
C ASP A 428 -6.08 -0.16 -21.78
N GLY A 429 -5.91 0.68 -20.75
CA GLY A 429 -5.08 1.88 -20.76
C GLY A 429 -3.76 1.70 -20.02
N THR A 430 -2.96 2.76 -19.99
CA THR A 430 -1.76 2.86 -19.16
C THR A 430 -2.14 3.37 -17.78
N VAL A 431 -1.90 2.58 -16.75
CA VAL A 431 -2.17 2.98 -15.36
C VAL A 431 -1.07 3.88 -14.82
N GLN A 432 -1.46 4.92 -14.10
CA GLN A 432 -0.57 5.87 -13.43
C GLN A 432 -1.09 6.25 -12.05
N SER A 433 -0.17 6.64 -11.16
CA SER A 433 -0.44 7.27 -9.87
C SER A 433 -1.51 6.55 -9.02
N PRO A 434 -1.36 5.26 -8.72
CA PRO A 434 -2.29 4.60 -7.82
C PRO A 434 -2.21 5.20 -6.41
N ALA A 435 -3.36 5.21 -5.71
CA ALA A 435 -3.51 5.65 -4.34
C ALA A 435 -4.41 4.67 -3.59
N TRP A 436 -3.90 4.13 -2.49
CA TRP A 436 -4.65 3.25 -1.60
C TRP A 436 -5.57 4.06 -0.68
N SER A 437 -6.81 3.63 -0.51
CA SER A 437 -7.74 4.31 0.40
C SER A 437 -7.38 4.07 1.87
N PRO A 438 -7.85 4.94 2.80
CA PRO A 438 -7.90 4.58 4.21
C PRO A 438 -8.85 3.38 4.42
N PHE A 439 -8.94 2.88 5.66
CA PHE A 439 -10.03 1.97 6.02
C PHE A 439 -11.37 2.65 5.76
N LEU A 440 -12.26 1.94 5.08
CA LEU A 440 -13.61 2.42 4.79
C LEU A 440 -14.59 1.84 5.81
N ASN A 441 -15.43 2.70 6.39
CA ASN A 441 -16.44 2.32 7.40
C ASN A 441 -17.68 1.67 6.75
#